data_cb349d0aa68734ecbd4529543dca1895
#
_entry.id   cb349d0aa68734ecbd4529543dca1895
#
_cell.length_a   1.000
_cell.length_b   1.000
_cell.length_c   1.000
_cell.angle_alpha   90.00
_cell.angle_beta   90.00
_cell.angle_gamma   90.00
#
_symmetry.space_group_name_H-M   'P 1'
#
loop_
_entity.id
_entity.type
_entity.pdbx_description
1 polymer ?
#
loop_
_entity_poly.entity_id
_entity_poly.type
_entity_poly.pdbx_seq_one_letter_code
_entity_poly.pdbx_strand_id
1 'polypeptide(L)'
;VSVAGPVAAGELAIGFFGSRYERATPAEREYMRAMAMLGDDPVQTAQVADELGRKPSSVSPARDNLIKKGLIYSSERGLIAFTVPHFGRFLRTQPA
;
A
#
# COMPACT_ATOMS: atom_id res chain seq x y z
N VAL A 1 16.68 -26.42 -11.66
CA VAL A 1 15.84 -25.58 -12.48
C VAL A 1 14.48 -25.36 -11.83
N SER A 2 13.89 -26.41 -11.31
CA SER A 2 12.61 -26.27 -10.59
C SER A 2 12.76 -25.40 -9.36
N VAL A 3 13.93 -25.40 -8.75
CA VAL A 3 14.23 -24.54 -7.61
C VAL A 3 14.33 -23.08 -8.05
N ALA A 4 14.88 -22.83 -9.23
CA ALA A 4 15.04 -21.48 -9.74
C ALA A 4 13.70 -20.78 -9.95
N GLY A 5 12.66 -21.51 -10.33
CA GLY A 5 11.33 -20.91 -10.55
C GLY A 5 10.75 -20.26 -9.32
N PRO A 6 10.60 -21.00 -8.19
CA PRO A 6 10.09 -20.38 -6.96
C PRO A 6 10.96 -19.26 -6.43
N VAL A 7 12.29 -19.43 -6.50
CA VAL A 7 13.22 -18.39 -6.05
C VAL A 7 13.09 -17.15 -6.92
N ALA A 8 13.05 -17.33 -8.23
CA ALA A 8 12.90 -16.20 -9.15
C ALA A 8 11.57 -15.47 -8.94
N ALA A 9 10.50 -16.21 -8.69
CA ALA A 9 9.20 -15.59 -8.41
C ALA A 9 9.25 -14.77 -7.13
N GLY A 10 9.91 -15.27 -6.09
CA GLY A 10 10.07 -14.54 -4.85
C GLY A 10 10.90 -13.27 -5.02
N GLU A 11 11.99 -13.37 -5.76
CA GLU A 11 12.84 -12.21 -6.05
C GLU A 11 12.10 -11.16 -6.87
N LEU A 12 11.34 -11.58 -7.87
CA LEU A 12 10.54 -10.66 -8.67
C LEU A 12 9.51 -9.94 -7.81
N ALA A 13 8.84 -10.66 -6.92
CA ALA A 13 7.86 -10.06 -6.03
C ALA A 13 8.50 -9.02 -5.10
N ILE A 14 9.66 -9.35 -4.53
CA ILE A 14 10.39 -8.43 -3.67
C ILE A 14 10.83 -7.20 -4.45
N GLY A 15 11.42 -7.38 -5.62
CA GLY A 15 11.89 -6.28 -6.46
C GLY A 15 10.73 -5.40 -6.94
N PHE A 16 9.64 -6.03 -7.34
CA PHE A 16 8.46 -5.34 -7.84
C PHE A 16 7.81 -4.48 -6.75
N PHE A 17 7.54 -5.07 -5.59
CA PHE A 17 6.89 -4.37 -4.49
C PHE A 17 7.85 -3.42 -3.78
N GLY A 18 9.08 -3.84 -3.57
CA GLY A 18 10.09 -3.04 -2.89
C GLY A 18 10.39 -1.74 -3.63
N SER A 19 10.50 -1.80 -4.95
CA SER A 19 10.71 -0.63 -5.78
C SER A 19 9.59 0.40 -5.60
N ARG A 20 8.33 -0.06 -5.57
CA ARG A 20 7.19 0.82 -5.35
C ARG A 20 7.19 1.41 -3.95
N TYR A 21 7.53 0.59 -2.96
CA TYR A 21 7.60 1.02 -1.57
C TYR A 21 8.66 2.09 -1.38
N GLU A 22 9.81 1.93 -2.01
CA GLU A 22 10.92 2.88 -1.92
C GLU A 22 10.58 4.23 -2.55
N ARG A 23 9.70 4.26 -3.53
CA ARG A 23 9.26 5.50 -4.18
C ARG A 23 8.31 6.32 -3.31
N ALA A 24 7.79 5.73 -2.25
CA ALA A 24 6.88 6.40 -1.35
C ALA A 24 7.65 7.15 -0.25
N THR A 25 7.13 8.30 0.16
CA THR A 25 7.68 9.03 1.30
C THR A 25 7.31 8.29 2.60
N PRO A 26 7.96 8.62 3.73
CA PRO A 26 7.58 8.01 5.01
C PRO A 26 6.09 8.17 5.34
N ALA A 27 5.51 9.34 5.10
CA ALA A 27 4.09 9.55 5.35
C ALA A 27 3.22 8.68 4.45
N GLU A 28 3.62 8.54 3.17
CA GLU A 28 2.91 7.68 2.22
C GLU A 28 3.02 6.21 2.61
N ARG A 29 4.17 5.79 3.10
CA ARG A 29 4.37 4.42 3.60
C ARG A 29 3.48 4.13 4.79
N GLU A 30 3.38 5.07 5.73
CA GLU A 30 2.47 4.93 6.87
C GLU A 30 1.03 4.78 6.41
N TYR A 31 0.62 5.57 5.43
CA TYR A 31 -0.72 5.51 4.88
C TYR A 31 -1.01 4.13 4.28
N MET A 32 -0.10 3.64 3.45
CA MET A 32 -0.26 2.32 2.84
C MET A 32 -0.29 1.19 3.88
N ARG A 33 0.54 1.30 4.92
CA ARG A 33 0.53 0.31 6.00
C ARG A 33 -0.80 0.28 6.72
N ALA A 34 -1.37 1.45 7.00
CA ALA A 34 -2.69 1.52 7.62
C ALA A 34 -3.74 0.86 6.74
N MET A 35 -3.69 1.10 5.42
CA MET A 35 -4.56 0.41 4.49
C MET A 35 -4.40 -1.11 4.57
N ALA A 36 -3.16 -1.58 4.58
CA ALA A 36 -2.86 -3.01 4.64
C ALA A 36 -3.36 -3.66 5.93
N MET A 37 -3.31 -2.93 7.03
CA MET A 37 -3.81 -3.43 8.31
C MET A 37 -5.33 -3.58 8.34
N LEU A 38 -6.04 -2.82 7.51
CA LEU A 38 -7.49 -2.88 7.42
C LEU A 38 -7.98 -4.01 6.51
N GLY A 39 -7.10 -4.61 5.72
CA GLY A 39 -7.44 -5.74 4.87
C GLY A 39 -7.02 -5.54 3.42
N ASP A 40 -7.37 -6.52 2.58
CA ASP A 40 -6.99 -6.52 1.17
C ASP A 40 -8.08 -5.92 0.27
N ASP A 41 -9.31 -5.81 0.77
CA ASP A 41 -10.42 -5.21 0.02
C ASP A 41 -10.34 -3.68 0.07
N PRO A 42 -11.06 -2.98 -0.81
CA PRO A 42 -11.11 -1.52 -0.73
C PRO A 42 -11.52 -1.05 0.65
N VAL A 43 -10.85 -0.02 1.16
CA VAL A 43 -11.07 0.50 2.50
C VAL A 43 -11.53 1.95 2.43
N GLN A 44 -12.26 2.38 3.46
CA GLN A 44 -12.72 3.76 3.55
C GLN A 44 -11.56 4.67 3.97
N THR A 45 -11.47 5.84 3.35
CA THR A 45 -10.43 6.81 3.70
C THR A 45 -10.53 7.24 5.16
N ALA A 46 -11.75 7.31 5.70
CA ALA A 46 -11.96 7.64 7.10
C ALA A 46 -11.37 6.57 8.03
N GLN A 47 -11.47 5.30 7.65
CA GLN A 47 -10.89 4.21 8.43
C GLN A 47 -9.37 4.26 8.47
N VAL A 48 -8.75 4.65 7.36
CA VAL A 48 -7.30 4.80 7.30
C VAL A 48 -6.85 5.91 8.24
N ALA A 49 -7.54 7.04 8.23
CA ALA A 49 -7.23 8.14 9.13
C ALA A 49 -7.37 7.72 10.60
N ASP A 50 -8.43 6.97 10.92
CA ASP A 50 -8.64 6.44 12.27
C ASP A 50 -7.50 5.50 12.69
N GLU A 51 -7.07 4.63 11.78
CA GLU A 51 -5.97 3.70 12.04
C GLU A 51 -4.68 4.44 12.34
N LEU A 52 -4.46 5.58 11.67
CA LEU A 52 -3.29 6.42 11.91
C LEU A 52 -3.45 7.35 13.11
N GLY A 53 -4.64 7.44 13.69
CA GLY A 53 -4.93 8.34 14.77
C GLY A 53 -4.84 9.81 14.37
N ARG A 54 -5.18 10.13 13.14
CA ARG A 54 -5.10 11.48 12.58
C ARG A 54 -6.40 11.88 11.93
N LYS A 55 -6.57 13.19 11.74
CA LYS A 55 -7.74 13.70 11.01
C LYS A 55 -7.61 13.38 9.53
N PRO A 56 -8.73 13.08 8.84
CA PRO A 56 -8.67 12.80 7.39
C PRO A 56 -7.97 13.90 6.60
N SER A 57 -8.18 15.17 6.94
CA SER A 57 -7.55 16.28 6.23
C SER A 57 -6.04 16.29 6.36
N SER A 58 -5.48 15.78 7.46
CA SER A 58 -4.03 15.77 7.66
C SER A 58 -3.34 14.66 6.86
N VAL A 59 -4.07 13.62 6.45
CA VAL A 59 -3.51 12.51 5.68
C VAL A 59 -3.91 12.56 4.20
N SER A 60 -4.78 13.46 3.81
CA SER A 60 -5.21 13.63 2.41
C SER A 60 -4.05 13.88 1.45
N PRO A 61 -3.04 14.69 1.78
CA PRO A 61 -1.90 14.88 0.87
C PRO A 61 -1.18 13.58 0.54
N ALA A 62 -0.96 12.71 1.54
CA ALA A 62 -0.32 11.42 1.32
C ALA A 62 -1.16 10.54 0.40
N ARG A 63 -2.48 10.49 0.63
CA ARG A 63 -3.41 9.76 -0.23
C ARG A 63 -3.34 10.26 -1.66
N ASP A 64 -3.42 11.56 -1.85
CA ASP A 64 -3.44 12.15 -3.19
C ASP A 64 -2.13 11.88 -3.94
N ASN A 65 -1.00 11.95 -3.24
CA ASN A 65 0.30 11.63 -3.83
C ASN A 65 0.41 10.16 -4.21
N LEU A 66 -0.12 9.26 -3.39
CA LEU A 66 -0.13 7.84 -3.69
C LEU A 66 -0.96 7.53 -4.93
N ILE A 67 -2.09 8.23 -5.09
CA ILE A 67 -2.91 8.09 -6.30
C ILE A 67 -2.14 8.59 -7.52
N LYS A 68 -1.48 9.75 -7.41
CA LYS A 68 -0.67 10.30 -8.50
C LYS A 68 0.47 9.37 -8.89
N LYS A 69 1.06 8.70 -7.93
CA LYS A 69 2.15 7.73 -8.18
C LYS A 69 1.65 6.40 -8.71
N GLY A 70 0.33 6.18 -8.72
CA GLY A 70 -0.26 4.95 -9.21
C GLY A 70 -0.13 3.78 -8.25
N LEU A 71 0.10 4.03 -6.98
CA LEU A 71 0.22 2.98 -5.96
C LEU A 71 -1.12 2.57 -5.37
N ILE A 72 -2.06 3.50 -5.31
CA ILE A 72 -3.43 3.25 -4.90
C ILE A 72 -4.38 3.91 -5.90
N TYR A 73 -5.64 3.55 -5.85
CA TYR A 73 -6.67 4.18 -6.68
C TYR A 73 -7.96 4.30 -5.88
N SER A 74 -8.81 5.23 -6.32
CA SER A 74 -10.14 5.38 -5.74
C SER A 74 -11.08 4.44 -6.49
N SER A 75 -11.49 3.36 -5.82
CA SER A 75 -12.39 2.38 -6.44
C SER A 75 -13.81 2.93 -6.53
N GLU A 76 -14.21 3.66 -5.50
CA GLU A 76 -15.49 4.36 -5.43
C GLU A 76 -15.29 5.58 -4.54
N ARG A 77 -16.30 6.46 -4.49
CA ARG A 77 -16.23 7.65 -3.66
C ARG A 77 -16.00 7.27 -2.20
N GLY A 78 -14.92 7.77 -1.62
CA GLY A 78 -14.58 7.49 -0.23
C GLY A 78 -13.87 6.16 0.00
N LEU A 79 -13.65 5.36 -1.06
CA LEU A 79 -12.94 4.09 -0.97
C LEU A 79 -11.64 4.15 -1.75
N ILE A 80 -10.62 3.46 -1.23
CA ILE A 80 -9.32 3.35 -1.88
C ILE A 80 -8.83 1.90 -1.81
N ALA A 81 -8.03 1.52 -2.77
CA ALA A 81 -7.47 0.18 -2.85
C ALA A 81 -6.09 0.25 -3.49
N PHE A 82 -5.30 -0.80 -3.29
CA PHE A 82 -3.99 -0.91 -3.95
C PHE A 82 -4.17 -1.25 -5.43
N THR A 83 -3.37 -0.59 -6.28
CA THR A 83 -3.37 -0.89 -7.72
C THR A 83 -2.69 -2.22 -8.02
N VAL A 84 -1.77 -2.64 -7.16
CA VAL A 84 -0.98 -3.87 -7.35
C VAL A 84 -1.57 -4.97 -6.48
N PRO A 85 -1.98 -6.11 -7.07
CA PRO A 85 -2.49 -7.24 -6.28
C PRO A 85 -1.44 -7.70 -5.25
N HIS A 86 -1.90 -8.07 -4.08
CA HIS A 86 -1.08 -8.61 -2.99
C HIS A 86 -0.10 -7.61 -2.37
N PHE A 87 -0.14 -6.34 -2.75
CA PHE A 87 0.75 -5.33 -2.17
C PHE A 87 0.50 -5.17 -0.67
N GLY A 88 -0.75 -5.25 -0.24
CA GLY A 88 -1.09 -5.20 1.19
C GLY A 88 -0.40 -6.31 1.97
N ARG A 89 -0.39 -7.52 1.43
CA ARG A 89 0.29 -8.65 2.04
C ARG A 89 1.79 -8.38 2.17
N PHE A 90 2.40 -7.83 1.12
CA PHE A 90 3.81 -7.44 1.15
C PHE A 90 4.08 -6.44 2.28
N LEU A 91 3.23 -5.43 2.41
CA LEU A 91 3.40 -4.39 3.42
C LEU A 91 3.32 -4.95 4.84
N ARG A 92 2.43 -5.92 5.07
CA ARG A 92 2.28 -6.54 6.39
C ARG A 92 3.51 -7.35 6.80
N THR A 93 4.36 -7.74 5.85
CA THR A 93 5.59 -8.47 6.15
C THR A 93 6.78 -7.56 6.35
N GLN A 94 6.66 -6.26 6.10
CA GLN A 94 7.75 -5.32 6.27
C GLN A 94 7.90 -4.89 7.72
N PRO A 95 9.13 -4.66 8.19
CA PRO A 95 9.34 -4.11 9.53
C PRO A 95 8.73 -2.72 9.64
N ALA A 96 8.31 -2.39 10.84
CA ALA A 96 7.72 -1.10 11.12
C ALA A 96 8.74 0.05 10.93
#